data_bcad9588dcf542241c045c322360d98a
#
_entry.id   bcad9588dcf542241c045c322360d98a
#
_cell.length_a   1.000
_cell.length_b   1.000
_cell.length_c   1.000
_cell.angle_alpha   90.00
_cell.angle_beta   90.00
_cell.angle_gamma   90.00
#
_symmetry.space_group_name_H-M   'P 1'
#
loop_
_entity.id
_entity.type
_entity.pdbx_description
1 polymer ?
#
loop_
_entity_poly.entity_id
_entity_poly.type
_entity_poly.pdbx_seq_one_letter_code
_entity_poly.pdbx_strand_id
1 'polypeptide(L)'
;ILENKRHDPNFWSKSAGSSLYNNWCGLAFERVCFAHIPQIKHALSIGGVVSNEYSWFVRKTNDRPGAQIDLLLDRGDQTINICEIKYTSSSEYMLNEEEETKILSRRERFIEETGTTKAVHLTLITTRGLAHNSHSDIFQNVVVAESLFEK
;
A
#
# COMPACT_ATOMS: atom_id res chain seq x y z
N ILE A 1 -2.19 26.85 -17.41
CA ILE A 1 -1.55 25.72 -18.13
C ILE A 1 -2.33 24.43 -17.91
N LEU A 2 -2.64 24.10 -16.67
CA LEU A 2 -3.42 22.89 -16.35
C LEU A 2 -4.86 22.97 -16.85
N GLU A 3 -5.46 24.16 -16.85
CA GLU A 3 -6.82 24.39 -17.33
C GLU A 3 -6.94 24.10 -18.82
N ASN A 4 -6.00 24.61 -19.62
CA ASN A 4 -6.00 24.36 -21.06
C ASN A 4 -5.90 22.88 -21.40
N LYS A 5 -5.13 22.14 -20.63
CA LYS A 5 -4.99 20.70 -20.81
C LYS A 5 -6.24 19.92 -20.41
N ARG A 6 -6.99 20.41 -19.43
CA ARG A 6 -8.26 19.81 -19.01
C ARG A 6 -9.34 19.84 -20.09
N HIS A 7 -9.27 20.81 -20.99
CA HIS A 7 -10.21 20.93 -22.09
C HIS A 7 -9.81 20.13 -23.35
N ASP A 8 -8.60 19.54 -23.38
CA ASP A 8 -8.18 18.65 -24.46
C ASP A 8 -8.80 17.25 -24.22
N PRO A 9 -9.70 16.78 -25.11
CA PRO A 9 -10.32 15.46 -24.93
C PRO A 9 -9.31 14.31 -24.97
N ASN A 10 -8.10 14.53 -25.50
CA ASN A 10 -7.04 13.55 -25.54
C ASN A 10 -6.01 13.71 -24.43
N PHE A 11 -6.26 14.60 -23.47
CA PHE A 11 -5.29 14.89 -22.40
C PHE A 11 -4.84 13.63 -21.68
N TRP A 12 -5.77 12.79 -21.26
CA TRP A 12 -5.46 11.57 -20.52
C TRP A 12 -4.70 10.53 -21.36
N SER A 13 -5.03 10.40 -22.64
CA SER A 13 -4.31 9.52 -23.56
C SER A 13 -2.87 9.98 -23.76
N LYS A 14 -2.67 11.30 -23.91
CA LYS A 14 -1.33 11.88 -24.06
C LYS A 14 -0.52 11.86 -22.77
N SER A 15 -1.19 11.84 -21.64
CA SER A 15 -0.56 11.84 -20.31
C SER A 15 -0.30 10.43 -19.79
N ALA A 16 -0.81 9.39 -20.45
CA ALA A 16 -0.61 8.01 -20.03
C ALA A 16 0.90 7.70 -19.94
N GLY A 17 1.32 7.17 -18.77
CA GLY A 17 2.73 6.94 -18.46
C GLY A 17 3.49 8.16 -17.95
N SER A 18 2.88 9.37 -17.94
CA SER A 18 3.49 10.53 -17.31
C SER A 18 3.47 10.41 -15.79
N SER A 19 4.37 11.14 -15.12
CA SER A 19 4.42 11.21 -13.66
C SER A 19 3.10 11.70 -13.06
N LEU A 20 2.47 12.72 -13.67
CA LEU A 20 1.19 13.25 -13.23
C LEU A 20 0.07 12.20 -13.32
N TYR A 21 0.01 11.48 -14.43
CA TYR A 21 -0.99 10.42 -14.63
C TYR A 21 -0.79 9.27 -13.63
N ASN A 22 0.44 8.84 -13.44
CA ASN A 22 0.76 7.76 -12.50
C ASN A 22 0.42 8.15 -11.05
N ASN A 23 0.69 9.39 -10.66
CA ASN A 23 0.32 9.88 -9.33
C ASN A 23 -1.21 9.90 -9.16
N TRP A 24 -1.95 10.32 -10.17
CA TRP A 24 -3.40 10.29 -10.13
C TRP A 24 -3.95 8.85 -10.00
N CYS A 25 -3.41 7.93 -10.78
CA CYS A 25 -3.77 6.51 -10.70
C CYS A 25 -3.45 5.92 -9.32
N GLY A 26 -2.32 6.29 -8.75
CA GLY A 26 -1.93 5.85 -7.40
C GLY A 26 -2.92 6.29 -6.34
N LEU A 27 -3.34 7.57 -6.37
CA LEU A 27 -4.34 8.10 -5.45
C LEU A 27 -5.72 7.48 -5.68
N ALA A 28 -6.11 7.24 -6.92
CA ALA A 28 -7.37 6.60 -7.26
C ALA A 28 -7.39 5.14 -6.76
N PHE A 29 -6.30 4.42 -6.95
CA PHE A 29 -6.16 3.04 -6.48
C PHE A 29 -6.22 2.95 -4.94
N GLU A 30 -5.55 3.86 -4.26
CA GLU A 30 -5.62 3.94 -2.80
C GLU A 30 -7.06 4.12 -2.30
N ARG A 31 -7.83 5.00 -2.93
CA ARG A 31 -9.26 5.20 -2.61
C ARG A 31 -10.08 3.94 -2.86
N VAL A 32 -9.80 3.22 -3.94
CA VAL A 32 -10.45 1.94 -4.22
C VAL A 32 -10.15 0.94 -3.10
N CYS A 33 -8.91 0.87 -2.65
CA CYS A 33 -8.53 -0.01 -1.54
C CYS A 33 -9.29 0.34 -0.25
N PHE A 34 -9.38 1.61 0.12
CA PHE A 34 -10.13 2.03 1.31
C PHE A 34 -11.64 1.76 1.19
N ALA A 35 -12.19 1.78 -0.01
CA ALA A 35 -13.60 1.43 -0.24
C ALA A 35 -13.84 -0.09 -0.22
N HIS A 36 -12.80 -0.91 -0.23
CA HIS A 36 -12.88 -2.37 -0.35
C HIS A 36 -12.15 -3.11 0.78
N ILE A 37 -12.14 -2.52 1.98
CA ILE A 37 -11.49 -3.17 3.15
C ILE A 37 -12.03 -4.58 3.43
N PRO A 38 -13.35 -4.85 3.37
CA PRO A 38 -13.85 -6.21 3.57
C PRO A 38 -13.28 -7.21 2.56
N GLN A 39 -13.11 -6.81 1.31
CA GLN A 39 -12.54 -7.67 0.27
C GLN A 39 -11.05 -7.92 0.50
N ILE A 40 -10.32 -6.91 0.98
CA ILE A 40 -8.92 -7.07 1.38
C ILE A 40 -8.80 -8.10 2.51
N LYS A 41 -9.65 -7.98 3.53
CA LYS A 41 -9.68 -8.94 4.63
C LYS A 41 -10.01 -10.35 4.16
N HIS A 42 -10.93 -10.48 3.20
CA HIS A 42 -11.27 -11.76 2.60
C HIS A 42 -10.09 -12.35 1.84
N ALA A 43 -9.41 -11.55 1.02
CA ALA A 43 -8.22 -11.98 0.27
C ALA A 43 -7.08 -12.43 1.19
N LEU A 44 -6.99 -11.85 2.39
CA LEU A 44 -6.02 -12.24 3.41
C LEU A 44 -6.48 -13.43 4.26
N SER A 45 -7.68 -13.96 4.00
CA SER A 45 -8.30 -15.04 4.78
C SER A 45 -8.52 -14.70 6.26
N ILE A 46 -8.79 -13.44 6.55
CA ILE A 46 -9.03 -12.95 7.91
C ILE A 46 -10.46 -12.42 8.13
N GLY A 47 -11.37 -12.73 7.21
CA GLY A 47 -12.77 -12.27 7.32
C GLY A 47 -13.47 -12.73 8.60
N GLY A 48 -13.08 -13.89 9.15
CA GLY A 48 -13.60 -14.40 10.43
C GLY A 48 -12.83 -13.94 11.67
N VAL A 49 -11.80 -13.12 11.51
CA VAL A 49 -10.98 -12.60 12.62
C VAL A 49 -11.43 -11.18 12.93
N VAL A 50 -11.65 -10.89 14.21
CA VAL A 50 -11.92 -9.51 14.64
C VAL A 50 -10.72 -8.64 14.29
N SER A 51 -10.95 -7.57 13.55
CA SER A 51 -9.90 -6.66 13.14
C SER A 51 -10.43 -5.25 12.99
N ASN A 52 -9.55 -4.28 13.24
CA ASN A 52 -9.85 -2.86 13.04
C ASN A 52 -8.82 -2.26 12.08
N GLU A 53 -9.27 -1.34 11.27
CA GLU A 53 -8.40 -0.59 10.37
C GLU A 53 -8.01 0.74 11.00
N TYR A 54 -6.73 1.06 10.87
CA TYR A 54 -6.14 2.30 11.36
C TYR A 54 -5.18 2.89 10.34
N SER A 55 -4.92 4.17 10.46
CA SER A 55 -3.73 4.82 9.93
C SER A 55 -2.82 5.17 11.09
N TRP A 56 -1.53 5.34 10.81
CA TRP A 56 -0.55 5.69 11.83
C TRP A 56 0.48 6.64 11.26
N PHE A 57 0.91 7.59 12.08
CA PHE A 57 2.02 8.45 11.69
C PHE A 57 2.83 8.87 12.92
N VAL A 58 4.08 9.19 12.69
CA VAL A 58 4.95 9.83 13.67
C VAL A 58 5.63 11.03 13.03
N ARG A 59 5.71 12.12 13.76
CA ARG A 59 6.28 13.37 13.26
C ARG A 59 7.80 13.28 13.18
N LYS A 60 8.37 14.04 12.25
CA LYS A 60 9.80 14.26 12.16
C LYS A 60 10.33 14.87 13.47
N THR A 61 11.45 14.34 13.95
CA THR A 61 12.24 14.91 15.05
C THR A 61 13.59 15.39 14.51
N ASN A 62 14.44 16.00 15.36
CA ASN A 62 15.77 16.43 14.96
C ASN A 62 16.65 15.25 14.54
N ASP A 63 16.43 14.07 15.12
CA ASP A 63 17.29 12.89 14.95
C ASP A 63 16.72 11.89 13.94
N ARG A 64 15.42 11.93 13.68
CA ARG A 64 14.74 10.91 12.85
C ARG A 64 13.69 11.55 11.93
N PRO A 65 13.58 11.06 10.68
CA PRO A 65 12.49 11.48 9.79
C PRO A 65 11.15 11.02 10.33
N GLY A 66 10.06 11.64 9.86
CA GLY A 66 8.72 11.17 10.12
C GLY A 66 8.44 9.86 9.37
N ALA A 67 7.38 9.17 9.77
CA ALA A 67 6.90 7.98 9.10
C ALA A 67 5.38 7.95 9.10
N GLN A 68 4.79 7.39 8.05
CA GLN A 68 3.34 7.28 7.91
C GLN A 68 2.98 5.92 7.32
N ILE A 69 1.93 5.32 7.88
CA ILE A 69 1.32 4.10 7.37
C ILE A 69 -0.14 4.42 7.10
N ASP A 70 -0.57 4.27 5.84
CA ASP A 70 -1.91 4.66 5.43
C ASP A 70 -2.96 3.65 5.86
N LEU A 71 -2.61 2.38 5.91
CA LEU A 71 -3.53 1.31 6.31
C LEU A 71 -2.83 0.27 7.17
N LEU A 72 -3.37 0.08 8.37
CA LEU A 72 -3.04 -1.02 9.28
C LEU A 72 -4.28 -1.86 9.51
N LEU A 73 -4.12 -3.16 9.56
CA LEU A 73 -5.15 -4.08 10.05
C LEU A 73 -4.68 -4.66 11.39
N ASP A 74 -5.26 -4.17 12.47
CA ASP A 74 -4.98 -4.66 13.82
C ASP A 74 -5.92 -5.81 14.15
N ARG A 75 -5.39 -7.00 14.21
CA ARG A 75 -6.15 -8.24 14.31
C ARG A 75 -6.20 -8.76 15.74
N GLY A 76 -7.33 -9.39 16.09
CA GLY A 76 -7.51 -10.02 17.40
C GLY A 76 -6.70 -11.30 17.59
N ASP A 77 -6.11 -11.84 16.53
CA ASP A 77 -5.25 -13.03 16.56
C ASP A 77 -3.75 -12.73 16.78
N GLN A 78 -3.46 -11.62 17.43
CA GLN A 78 -2.11 -11.16 17.78
C GLN A 78 -1.22 -10.85 16.59
N THR A 79 -1.80 -10.38 15.50
CA THR A 79 -1.11 -9.99 14.27
C THR A 79 -1.54 -8.60 13.81
N ILE A 80 -0.61 -7.83 13.28
CA ILE A 80 -0.86 -6.56 12.61
C ILE A 80 -0.38 -6.67 11.17
N ASN A 81 -1.24 -6.35 10.20
CA ASN A 81 -0.82 -6.21 8.81
C ASN A 81 -0.55 -4.73 8.53
N ILE A 82 0.68 -4.41 8.16
CA ILE A 82 1.04 -3.11 7.58
C ILE A 82 0.83 -3.24 6.07
N CYS A 83 -0.13 -2.50 5.54
CA CYS A 83 -0.49 -2.58 4.13
C CYS A 83 0.20 -1.49 3.34
N GLU A 84 1.02 -1.89 2.37
CA GLU A 84 1.62 -1.01 1.37
C GLU A 84 0.75 -1.06 0.12
N ILE A 85 0.21 0.08 -0.27
CA ILE A 85 -0.67 0.21 -1.45
C ILE A 85 0.16 0.81 -2.58
N LYS A 86 0.36 0.04 -3.64
CA LYS A 86 1.20 0.44 -4.77
C LYS A 86 0.49 0.21 -6.10
N TYR A 87 0.29 1.29 -6.84
CA TYR A 87 -0.18 1.23 -8.22
C TYR A 87 0.98 0.93 -9.17
N THR A 88 0.72 0.09 -10.15
CA THR A 88 1.63 -0.09 -11.29
C THR A 88 0.83 -0.19 -12.59
N SER A 89 1.34 0.43 -13.66
CA SER A 89 0.84 0.24 -15.02
C SER A 89 1.54 -0.92 -15.75
N SER A 90 2.61 -1.44 -15.16
CA SER A 90 3.34 -2.60 -15.68
C SER A 90 2.60 -3.90 -15.38
N SER A 91 3.03 -5.00 -15.98
CA SER A 91 2.45 -6.33 -15.74
C SER A 91 2.58 -6.80 -14.30
N GLU A 92 3.63 -6.35 -13.62
CA GLU A 92 3.88 -6.63 -12.20
C GLU A 92 4.53 -5.42 -11.54
N TYR A 93 4.29 -5.26 -10.23
CA TYR A 93 5.01 -4.30 -9.41
C TYR A 93 6.40 -4.85 -9.10
N MET A 94 7.43 -4.04 -9.32
CA MET A 94 8.82 -4.42 -9.05
C MET A 94 9.36 -3.61 -7.86
N LEU A 95 9.67 -4.31 -6.78
CA LEU A 95 10.28 -3.70 -5.61
C LEU A 95 11.78 -3.55 -5.82
N ASN A 96 12.33 -2.37 -5.56
CA ASN A 96 13.76 -2.12 -5.59
C ASN A 96 14.35 -1.99 -4.18
N GLU A 97 15.67 -1.94 -4.10
CA GLU A 97 16.38 -1.86 -2.81
C GLU A 97 16.02 -0.61 -1.99
N GLU A 98 15.85 0.53 -2.65
CA GLU A 98 15.50 1.77 -1.96
C GLU A 98 14.13 1.69 -1.31
N GLU A 99 13.14 1.16 -2.02
CA GLU A 99 11.79 0.97 -1.48
C GLU A 99 11.76 -0.08 -0.39
N GLU A 100 12.47 -1.18 -0.57
CA GLU A 100 12.62 -2.22 0.46
C GLU A 100 13.14 -1.61 1.76
N THR A 101 14.21 -0.83 1.68
CA THR A 101 14.80 -0.16 2.84
C THR A 101 13.80 0.76 3.53
N LYS A 102 13.04 1.55 2.76
CA LYS A 102 12.03 2.45 3.30
C LYS A 102 10.90 1.69 4.02
N ILE A 103 10.43 0.61 3.42
CA ILE A 103 9.35 -0.21 3.99
C ILE A 103 9.80 -0.87 5.29
N LEU A 104 10.99 -1.47 5.29
CA LEU A 104 11.54 -2.10 6.49
C LEU A 104 11.81 -1.08 7.61
N SER A 105 12.35 0.08 7.28
CA SER A 105 12.58 1.16 8.25
C SER A 105 11.27 1.65 8.87
N ARG A 106 10.22 1.75 8.08
CA ARG A 106 8.89 2.16 8.55
C ARG A 106 8.30 1.12 9.49
N ARG A 107 8.44 -0.15 9.17
CA ARG A 107 8.02 -1.24 10.05
C ARG A 107 8.73 -1.20 11.39
N GLU A 108 10.05 -1.06 11.38
CA GLU A 108 10.85 -0.97 12.61
C GLU A 108 10.45 0.25 13.45
N ARG A 109 10.25 1.39 12.80
CA ARG A 109 9.81 2.61 13.49
C ARG A 109 8.45 2.42 14.15
N PHE A 110 7.51 1.77 13.47
CA PHE A 110 6.20 1.45 14.01
C PHE A 110 6.31 0.55 15.24
N ILE A 111 7.10 -0.50 15.17
CA ILE A 111 7.29 -1.42 16.29
C ILE A 111 7.89 -0.69 17.51
N GLU A 112 8.92 0.13 17.29
CA GLU A 112 9.55 0.90 18.36
C GLU A 112 8.61 1.89 19.01
N GLU A 113 7.89 2.68 18.21
CA GLU A 113 7.03 3.75 18.72
C GLU A 113 5.77 3.22 19.41
N THR A 114 5.21 2.13 18.94
CA THR A 114 4.00 1.53 19.52
C THR A 114 4.29 0.56 20.66
N GLY A 115 5.50 0.02 20.70
CA GLY A 115 5.87 -1.03 21.66
C GLY A 115 5.07 -2.32 21.49
N THR A 116 4.48 -2.55 20.30
CA THR A 116 3.64 -3.72 20.08
C THR A 116 4.42 -5.03 20.25
N THR A 117 3.77 -6.01 20.87
CA THR A 117 4.29 -7.39 20.97
C THR A 117 3.63 -8.32 19.96
N LYS A 118 2.69 -7.81 19.15
CA LYS A 118 2.03 -8.57 18.10
C LYS A 118 3.00 -8.86 16.95
N ALA A 119 2.77 -9.94 16.23
CA ALA A 119 3.48 -10.20 14.98
C ALA A 119 3.12 -9.13 13.95
N VAL A 120 4.10 -8.55 13.28
CA VAL A 120 3.89 -7.51 12.28
C VAL A 120 4.21 -8.08 10.91
N HIS A 121 3.18 -8.20 10.07
CA HIS A 121 3.29 -8.69 8.70
C HIS A 121 3.24 -7.52 7.72
N LEU A 122 4.11 -7.57 6.72
CA LEU A 122 4.05 -6.65 5.59
C LEU A 122 3.13 -7.24 4.52
N THR A 123 2.17 -6.45 4.07
CA THR A 123 1.19 -6.83 3.06
C THR A 123 1.26 -5.85 1.90
N LEU A 124 1.48 -6.35 0.70
CA LEU A 124 1.42 -5.52 -0.50
C LEU A 124 0.03 -5.61 -1.10
N ILE A 125 -0.56 -4.46 -1.40
CA ILE A 125 -1.79 -4.36 -2.20
C ILE A 125 -1.43 -3.64 -3.48
N THR A 126 -1.51 -4.31 -4.61
CA THR A 126 -1.08 -3.77 -5.89
C THR A 126 -2.07 -4.09 -7.00
N THR A 127 -1.98 -3.38 -8.10
CA THR A 127 -2.92 -3.54 -9.21
C THR A 127 -2.80 -4.89 -9.92
N ARG A 128 -1.59 -5.44 -10.05
CA ARG A 128 -1.39 -6.61 -10.93
C ARG A 128 -0.60 -7.77 -10.33
N GLY A 129 0.15 -7.58 -9.31
CA GLY A 129 0.99 -8.63 -8.73
C GLY A 129 2.39 -8.13 -8.45
N LEU A 130 3.18 -8.95 -7.81
CA LEU A 130 4.54 -8.64 -7.39
C LEU A 130 5.55 -9.47 -8.19
N ALA A 131 6.47 -8.79 -8.87
CA ALA A 131 7.60 -9.47 -9.53
C ALA A 131 8.49 -10.13 -8.48
N HIS A 132 8.85 -11.38 -8.73
CA HIS A 132 9.74 -12.11 -7.83
C HIS A 132 11.19 -11.67 -8.08
N ASN A 133 11.85 -11.15 -7.03
CA ASN A 133 13.25 -10.75 -7.06
C ASN A 133 13.85 -10.87 -5.65
N SER A 134 15.11 -10.45 -5.48
CA SER A 134 15.80 -10.54 -4.18
C SER A 134 15.18 -9.65 -3.08
N HIS A 135 14.29 -8.73 -3.43
CA HIS A 135 13.67 -7.78 -2.50
C HIS A 135 12.22 -8.17 -2.16
N SER A 136 11.58 -8.99 -2.99
CA SER A 136 10.14 -9.27 -2.88
C SER A 136 9.74 -10.10 -1.66
N ASP A 137 10.68 -10.82 -1.06
CA ASP A 137 10.44 -11.75 0.05
C ASP A 137 10.08 -11.06 1.38
N ILE A 138 10.14 -9.73 1.43
CA ILE A 138 9.74 -8.99 2.64
C ILE A 138 8.23 -9.02 2.89
N PHE A 139 7.43 -9.29 1.87
CA PHE A 139 5.97 -9.34 2.00
C PHE A 139 5.49 -10.74 2.38
N GLN A 140 4.75 -10.85 3.47
CA GLN A 140 4.07 -12.08 3.87
C GLN A 140 2.83 -12.34 3.04
N ASN A 141 2.18 -11.28 2.54
CA ASN A 141 0.95 -11.37 1.77
C ASN A 141 1.00 -10.39 0.59
N VAL A 142 0.38 -10.79 -0.52
CA VAL A 142 0.17 -9.93 -1.69
C VAL A 142 -1.31 -10.02 -2.08
N VAL A 143 -1.96 -8.87 -2.17
CA VAL A 143 -3.35 -8.74 -2.62
C VAL A 143 -3.34 -7.98 -3.93
N VAL A 144 -4.03 -8.49 -4.94
CA VAL A 144 -4.14 -7.85 -6.24
C VAL A 144 -5.52 -7.22 -6.42
N ALA A 145 -5.59 -6.18 -7.27
CA ALA A 145 -6.83 -5.43 -7.48
C ALA A 145 -8.01 -6.32 -7.89
N GLU A 146 -7.76 -7.37 -8.65
CA GLU A 146 -8.81 -8.30 -9.08
C GLU A 146 -9.58 -8.88 -7.89
N SER A 147 -8.86 -9.21 -6.81
CA SER A 147 -9.47 -9.76 -5.58
C SER A 147 -10.41 -8.78 -4.88
N LEU A 148 -10.28 -7.47 -5.13
CA LEU A 148 -11.17 -6.46 -4.54
C LEU A 148 -12.58 -6.51 -5.12
N PHE A 149 -12.75 -7.11 -6.29
CA PHE A 149 -14.03 -7.17 -7.01
C PHE A 149 -14.61 -8.59 -7.07
N GLU A 150 -13.96 -9.55 -6.42
CA GLU A 150 -14.50 -10.90 -6.26
C GLU A 150 -15.68 -10.90 -5.26
N LYS A 151 -16.67 -11.72 -5.57
CA LYS A 151 -17.88 -11.85 -4.72
C LYS A 151 -17.72 -12.96 -3.68
#